data_3e77e79dce695b924c8587f54cc6cf12
#
_entry.id   3e77e79dce695b924c8587f54cc6cf12
#
_cell.length_a   1.000
_cell.length_b   1.000
_cell.length_c   1.000
_cell.angle_alpha   90.00
_cell.angle_beta   90.00
_cell.angle_gamma   90.00
#
_symmetry.space_group_name_H-M   'P 1'
#
loop_
_entity.id
_entity.type
_entity.pdbx_description
1 polymer ?
#
loop_
_entity_poly.entity_id
_entity_poly.type
_entity_poly.pdbx_seq_one_letter_code
_entity_poly.pdbx_strand_id
1 'polypeptide(L)'
;MTNPLHETYGLAKDWYNKNVVVRQSLEQEWREAAQLTLPYVFPSEDSSEASIMPSPFNSVGAAGVNTLASKLLLTLLPPTGVFFRLLPDTAIVADLAEGEAKQLDADLATVENDVIEYVNQKALRVPVYEAIKLLEVTGNAMLYKVPKGGIKVFSPYQYVVQRDYVGNILTQCILEKMDRTSLPIKVLKQLEDKEGEASTKEAGEKAEVLVYTMIVSTGPNKFKVWQEIEDTIIDNTEKEYTNTTLPYITLRWTTVNNESYGRGLVSQYLGDLRSLEGLTQSIVEGAGISAMHLFGLRPGSTLKIEDLNNAKNGAFVLGDLEREVSVLQINKGADLQVPLQLISQLEQRLSKAFMMMSGQVRDSERTTATEVRATAAELEATLGGVFSVLANEFQTPLITLILQELNPAVLKVATPSITTGISAISRERDFTNLNTMLQSIAQLGPDVIGQYLNIPAYLSQIAVSLGMAPESIVKSQEQIQAEQKQQQEAMMQEQAMQTGQQMIVDNNKQGGK
;
A
#
# COMPACT_ATOMS: atom_id res chain seq x y z
N MET A 1 42.74 0.91 15.84
CA MET A 1 42.31 -0.51 15.69
C MET A 1 41.17 -0.53 14.70
N THR A 2 41.29 -1.28 13.64
CA THR A 2 40.23 -1.47 12.66
C THR A 2 39.04 -2.17 13.34
N ASN A 3 37.83 -1.69 13.08
CA ASN A 3 36.63 -2.34 13.63
C ASN A 3 36.46 -3.73 12.96
N PRO A 4 36.14 -4.78 13.70
CA PRO A 4 35.98 -6.13 13.14
C PRO A 4 34.90 -6.22 12.04
N LEU A 5 33.93 -5.31 12.00
CA LEU A 5 32.95 -5.22 10.90
C LEU A 5 33.61 -4.74 9.60
N HIS A 6 34.49 -3.74 9.68
CA HIS A 6 35.22 -3.27 8.51
C HIS A 6 36.21 -4.33 7.97
N GLU A 7 36.80 -5.13 8.85
CA GLU A 7 37.66 -6.25 8.41
C GLU A 7 36.88 -7.34 7.67
N THR A 8 35.62 -7.57 8.07
CA THR A 8 34.79 -8.63 7.49
C THR A 8 34.00 -8.16 6.27
N TYR A 9 33.44 -6.94 6.31
CA TYR A 9 32.47 -6.46 5.31
C TYR A 9 32.96 -5.26 4.51
N GLY A 10 34.09 -4.66 4.87
CA GLY A 10 34.59 -3.41 4.29
C GLY A 10 33.82 -2.18 4.76
N LEU A 11 34.12 -1.03 4.17
CA LEU A 11 33.41 0.21 4.43
C LEU A 11 32.05 0.22 3.73
N ALA A 12 31.02 0.70 4.41
CA ALA A 12 29.67 0.80 3.86
C ALA A 12 29.61 1.66 2.59
N LYS A 13 30.35 2.76 2.58
CA LYS A 13 30.50 3.65 1.43
C LYS A 13 31.06 2.94 0.20
N ASP A 14 32.13 2.16 0.36
CA ASP A 14 32.76 1.45 -0.75
C ASP A 14 31.85 0.35 -1.28
N TRP A 15 31.19 -0.38 -0.38
CA TRP A 15 30.21 -1.38 -0.77
C TRP A 15 29.03 -0.75 -1.53
N TYR A 16 28.49 0.37 -1.04
CA TYR A 16 27.43 1.10 -1.71
C TYR A 16 27.84 1.52 -3.12
N ASN A 17 28.97 2.23 -3.26
CA ASN A 17 29.47 2.74 -4.53
C ASN A 17 29.73 1.61 -5.54
N LYS A 18 30.29 0.50 -5.10
CA LYS A 18 30.52 -0.68 -5.96
C LYS A 18 29.21 -1.25 -6.52
N ASN A 19 28.16 -1.29 -5.72
CA ASN A 19 26.90 -1.93 -6.11
C ASN A 19 25.90 -0.98 -6.77
N VAL A 20 26.05 0.34 -6.62
CA VAL A 20 25.28 1.35 -7.37
C VAL A 20 25.43 1.18 -8.87
N VAL A 21 26.63 0.81 -9.35
CA VAL A 21 26.91 0.63 -10.77
C VAL A 21 25.98 -0.41 -11.41
N VAL A 22 25.64 -1.47 -10.68
CA VAL A 22 24.70 -2.51 -11.16
C VAL A 22 23.30 -1.93 -11.44
N ARG A 23 22.92 -0.90 -10.71
CA ARG A 23 21.60 -0.26 -10.79
C ARG A 23 21.49 0.79 -11.88
N GLN A 24 22.61 1.36 -12.34
CA GLN A 24 22.62 2.52 -13.26
C GLN A 24 21.80 2.32 -14.54
N SER A 25 21.81 1.12 -15.12
CA SER A 25 21.00 0.82 -16.31
C SER A 25 19.49 0.86 -16.01
N LEU A 26 19.10 0.44 -14.81
CA LEU A 26 17.73 0.45 -14.37
C LEU A 26 17.25 1.85 -13.97
N GLU A 27 18.14 2.68 -13.44
CA GLU A 27 17.82 4.06 -13.06
C GLU A 27 17.36 4.90 -14.24
N GLN A 28 17.95 4.71 -15.41
CA GLN A 28 17.52 5.42 -16.62
C GLN A 28 16.09 5.06 -16.99
N GLU A 29 15.75 3.77 -16.94
CA GLU A 29 14.39 3.27 -17.20
C GLU A 29 13.40 3.82 -16.16
N TRP A 30 13.74 3.78 -14.87
CA TRP A 30 12.90 4.29 -13.78
C TRP A 30 12.66 5.79 -13.89
N ARG A 31 13.69 6.54 -14.27
CA ARG A 31 13.61 7.99 -14.47
C ARG A 31 12.67 8.34 -15.61
N GLU A 32 12.78 7.64 -16.73
CA GLU A 32 11.88 7.82 -17.86
C GLU A 32 10.43 7.42 -17.49
N ALA A 33 10.27 6.30 -16.81
CA ALA A 33 8.96 5.86 -16.33
C ALA A 33 8.31 6.88 -15.40
N ALA A 34 9.09 7.49 -14.50
CA ALA A 34 8.62 8.55 -13.62
C ALA A 34 8.26 9.82 -14.41
N GLN A 35 9.10 10.25 -15.36
CA GLN A 35 8.84 11.44 -16.19
C GLN A 35 7.54 11.34 -16.99
N LEU A 36 7.19 10.15 -17.46
CA LEU A 36 5.96 9.90 -18.24
C LEU A 36 4.73 9.61 -17.35
N THR A 37 4.89 9.53 -16.04
CA THR A 37 3.81 9.26 -15.08
C THR A 37 3.82 10.29 -13.94
N LEU A 38 4.57 10.02 -12.87
CA LEU A 38 4.68 10.83 -11.66
C LEU A 38 6.14 11.24 -11.43
N PRO A 39 6.60 12.37 -11.99
CA PRO A 39 8.02 12.78 -11.92
C PRO A 39 8.58 12.89 -10.50
N TYR A 40 7.74 13.25 -9.52
CA TYR A 40 8.16 13.40 -8.12
C TYR A 40 8.48 12.08 -7.43
N VAL A 41 8.02 10.93 -7.97
CA VAL A 41 8.24 9.62 -7.37
C VAL A 41 9.71 9.19 -7.49
N PHE A 42 10.36 9.56 -8.61
CA PHE A 42 11.76 9.30 -8.84
C PHE A 42 12.44 10.52 -9.48
N PRO A 43 12.74 11.56 -8.68
CA PRO A 43 13.33 12.81 -9.18
C PRO A 43 14.73 12.60 -9.76
N SER A 44 15.20 13.53 -10.59
CA SER A 44 16.58 13.51 -11.10
C SER A 44 17.58 13.83 -9.98
N GLU A 45 18.83 13.40 -10.14
CA GLU A 45 19.90 13.61 -9.15
C GLU A 45 20.16 15.09 -8.85
N ASP A 46 20.03 15.94 -9.87
CA ASP A 46 20.23 17.38 -9.78
C ASP A 46 19.02 18.14 -9.23
N SER A 47 17.92 17.43 -8.91
CA SER A 47 16.74 18.09 -8.36
C SER A 47 16.99 18.51 -6.91
N SER A 48 16.99 19.82 -6.66
CA SER A 48 16.93 20.39 -5.31
C SER A 48 15.50 20.34 -4.78
N GLU A 49 15.29 20.55 -3.49
CA GLU A 49 13.97 20.63 -2.86
C GLU A 49 13.00 21.62 -3.54
N ALA A 50 13.54 22.62 -4.25
CA ALA A 50 12.79 23.66 -4.96
C ALA A 50 12.75 23.47 -6.49
N SER A 51 13.19 22.31 -7.02
CA SER A 51 13.22 22.08 -8.47
C SER A 51 11.83 21.92 -9.04
N ILE A 52 11.54 22.64 -10.14
CA ILE A 52 10.31 22.46 -10.91
C ILE A 52 10.42 21.12 -11.66
N MET A 53 9.52 20.21 -11.36
CA MET A 53 9.48 18.92 -12.03
C MET A 53 8.83 19.06 -13.42
N PRO A 54 9.36 18.38 -14.45
CA PRO A 54 8.73 18.36 -15.75
C PRO A 54 7.32 17.76 -15.64
N SER A 55 6.37 18.36 -16.34
CA SER A 55 5.00 17.83 -16.43
C SER A 55 4.82 17.21 -17.82
N PRO A 56 4.37 15.96 -17.94
CA PRO A 56 4.08 15.36 -19.22
C PRO A 56 2.89 16.05 -19.90
N PHE A 57 2.87 16.03 -21.23
CA PHE A 57 1.74 16.55 -22.03
C PHE A 57 0.47 15.71 -21.86
N ASN A 58 0.62 14.44 -21.51
CA ASN A 58 -0.50 13.53 -21.30
C ASN A 58 -0.58 13.08 -19.82
N SER A 59 -1.77 13.15 -19.24
CA SER A 59 -2.01 12.83 -17.83
C SER A 59 -2.46 11.37 -17.57
N VAL A 60 -2.62 10.55 -18.61
CA VAL A 60 -3.11 9.16 -18.48
C VAL A 60 -2.19 8.31 -17.61
N GLY A 61 -0.86 8.47 -17.77
CA GLY A 61 0.11 7.78 -16.94
C GLY A 61 -0.03 8.11 -15.46
N ALA A 62 -0.13 9.41 -15.12
CA ALA A 62 -0.31 9.86 -13.76
C ALA A 62 -1.64 9.40 -13.15
N ALA A 63 -2.73 9.52 -13.91
CA ALA A 63 -4.05 9.07 -13.48
C ALA A 63 -4.08 7.54 -13.27
N GLY A 64 -3.40 6.80 -14.16
CA GLY A 64 -3.29 5.35 -14.10
C GLY A 64 -2.61 4.88 -12.82
N VAL A 65 -1.41 5.37 -12.55
CA VAL A 65 -0.63 5.02 -11.34
C VAL A 65 -1.42 5.38 -10.08
N ASN A 66 -1.99 6.57 -9.99
CA ASN A 66 -2.76 6.96 -8.81
C ASN A 66 -4.01 6.07 -8.61
N THR A 67 -4.71 5.72 -9.68
CA THR A 67 -5.91 4.87 -9.62
C THR A 67 -5.57 3.46 -9.16
N LEU A 68 -4.55 2.87 -9.76
CA LEU A 68 -4.12 1.51 -9.43
C LEU A 68 -3.56 1.45 -8.01
N ALA A 69 -2.72 2.42 -7.61
CA ALA A 69 -2.20 2.52 -6.25
C ALA A 69 -3.32 2.63 -5.20
N SER A 70 -4.38 3.40 -5.49
CA SER A 70 -5.55 3.51 -4.59
C SER A 70 -6.28 2.17 -4.46
N LYS A 71 -6.49 1.45 -5.57
CA LYS A 71 -7.12 0.13 -5.58
C LYS A 71 -6.28 -0.91 -4.83
N LEU A 72 -4.96 -0.91 -5.04
CA LEU A 72 -4.04 -1.81 -4.35
C LEU A 72 -4.00 -1.52 -2.85
N LEU A 73 -3.91 -0.25 -2.45
CA LEU A 73 -3.94 0.13 -1.04
C LEU A 73 -5.22 -0.34 -0.35
N LEU A 74 -6.37 -0.16 -1.00
CA LEU A 74 -7.66 -0.57 -0.47
C LEU A 74 -7.74 -2.09 -0.26
N THR A 75 -7.06 -2.85 -1.12
CA THR A 75 -7.06 -4.31 -1.05
C THR A 75 -6.00 -4.85 -0.08
N LEU A 76 -4.79 -4.26 -0.08
CA LEU A 76 -3.68 -4.70 0.78
C LEU A 76 -3.89 -4.28 2.23
N LEU A 77 -4.38 -3.05 2.47
CA LEU A 77 -4.65 -2.49 3.79
C LEU A 77 -6.05 -1.86 3.80
N PRO A 78 -7.13 -2.66 3.83
CA PRO A 78 -8.49 -2.13 3.88
C PRO A 78 -8.69 -1.27 5.14
N PRO A 79 -9.50 -0.19 5.06
CA PRO A 79 -9.78 0.66 6.20
C PRO A 79 -10.63 -0.03 7.27
N THR A 80 -11.47 -0.94 6.81
CA THR A 80 -12.39 -1.74 7.63
C THR A 80 -12.28 -3.20 7.25
N GLY A 81 -12.29 -4.07 8.22
CA GLY A 81 -12.20 -5.52 8.02
C GLY A 81 -10.78 -6.07 8.11
N VAL A 82 -10.72 -7.35 8.44
CA VAL A 82 -9.47 -8.08 8.66
C VAL A 82 -8.93 -8.57 7.33
N PHE A 83 -7.68 -8.23 7.01
CA PHE A 83 -7.00 -8.64 5.78
C PHE A 83 -6.01 -9.80 5.99
N PHE A 84 -5.86 -10.28 7.23
CA PHE A 84 -5.06 -11.44 7.62
C PHE A 84 -5.77 -12.22 8.73
N ARG A 85 -5.33 -13.43 8.99
CA ARG A 85 -5.73 -14.23 10.16
C ARG A 85 -4.53 -14.77 10.88
N LEU A 86 -4.68 -14.91 12.17
CA LEU A 86 -3.75 -15.63 13.03
C LEU A 86 -4.18 -17.09 13.09
N LEU A 87 -3.42 -17.95 12.40
CA LEU A 87 -3.67 -19.39 12.43
C LEU A 87 -2.88 -19.98 13.58
N PRO A 88 -3.57 -20.57 14.58
CA PRO A 88 -2.89 -21.24 15.68
C PRO A 88 -2.09 -22.45 15.19
N ASP A 89 -0.98 -22.74 15.85
CA ASP A 89 -0.18 -23.92 15.55
C ASP A 89 -1.01 -25.19 15.83
N THR A 90 -1.07 -26.06 14.83
CA THR A 90 -1.85 -27.30 14.91
C THR A 90 -1.40 -28.21 16.06
N ALA A 91 -0.10 -28.19 16.41
CA ALA A 91 0.42 -28.93 17.55
C ALA A 91 -0.14 -28.41 18.89
N ILE A 92 -0.27 -27.07 19.02
CA ILE A 92 -0.83 -26.45 20.24
C ILE A 92 -2.32 -26.73 20.35
N VAL A 93 -3.07 -26.62 19.24
CA VAL A 93 -4.52 -26.88 19.22
C VAL A 93 -4.84 -28.33 19.56
N ALA A 94 -4.00 -29.27 19.13
CA ALA A 94 -4.20 -30.70 19.40
C ALA A 94 -4.10 -31.06 20.91
N ASP A 95 -3.35 -30.26 21.68
CA ASP A 95 -3.16 -30.46 23.13
C ASP A 95 -4.21 -29.73 23.98
N LEU A 96 -5.04 -28.87 23.40
CA LEU A 96 -6.05 -28.07 24.11
C LEU A 96 -7.40 -28.79 24.18
N ALA A 97 -8.11 -28.56 25.28
CA ALA A 97 -9.52 -28.97 25.39
C ALA A 97 -10.38 -28.12 24.42
N GLU A 98 -11.54 -28.66 23.97
CA GLU A 98 -12.41 -27.98 23.00
C GLU A 98 -12.84 -26.57 23.43
N GLY A 99 -13.02 -26.33 24.74
CA GLY A 99 -13.32 -25.00 25.31
C GLY A 99 -12.16 -24.04 25.24
N GLU A 100 -10.94 -24.53 25.47
CA GLU A 100 -9.71 -23.71 25.44
C GLU A 100 -9.31 -23.34 23.99
N ALA A 101 -9.56 -24.23 23.02
CA ALA A 101 -9.35 -23.93 21.61
C ALA A 101 -10.28 -22.81 21.12
N LYS A 102 -11.55 -22.78 21.54
CA LYS A 102 -12.49 -21.70 21.22
C LYS A 102 -12.09 -20.37 21.86
N GLN A 103 -11.57 -20.41 23.10
CA GLN A 103 -11.07 -19.22 23.77
C GLN A 103 -9.83 -18.66 23.05
N LEU A 104 -8.92 -19.52 22.63
CA LEU A 104 -7.76 -19.13 21.85
C LEU A 104 -8.15 -18.44 20.54
N ASP A 105 -9.13 -18.95 19.80
CA ASP A 105 -9.62 -18.34 18.58
C ASP A 105 -10.22 -16.94 18.82
N ALA A 106 -10.94 -16.75 19.94
CA ALA A 106 -11.50 -15.45 20.31
C ALA A 106 -10.40 -14.45 20.69
N ASP A 107 -9.41 -14.89 21.46
CA ASP A 107 -8.26 -14.06 21.84
C ASP A 107 -7.44 -13.64 20.62
N LEU A 108 -7.22 -14.56 19.66
CA LEU A 108 -6.55 -14.26 18.40
C LEU A 108 -7.34 -13.26 17.55
N ALA A 109 -8.66 -13.38 17.49
CA ALA A 109 -9.52 -12.42 16.78
C ALA A 109 -9.44 -11.01 17.40
N THR A 110 -9.29 -10.90 18.72
CA THR A 110 -9.08 -9.62 19.40
C THR A 110 -7.74 -8.99 18.98
N VAL A 111 -6.67 -9.78 18.95
CA VAL A 111 -5.35 -9.30 18.50
C VAL A 111 -5.36 -8.89 17.02
N GLU A 112 -6.11 -9.59 16.17
CA GLU A 112 -6.30 -9.20 14.77
C GLU A 112 -6.90 -7.78 14.66
N ASN A 113 -7.91 -7.47 15.48
CA ASN A 113 -8.51 -6.13 15.52
C ASN A 113 -7.54 -5.07 16.09
N ASP A 114 -6.75 -5.40 17.10
CA ASP A 114 -5.74 -4.49 17.65
C ASP A 114 -4.69 -4.09 16.59
N VAL A 115 -4.30 -5.01 15.73
CA VAL A 115 -3.39 -4.72 14.60
C VAL A 115 -4.03 -3.74 13.60
N ILE A 116 -5.31 -3.91 13.28
CA ILE A 116 -6.02 -2.99 12.38
C ILE A 116 -6.12 -1.60 13.01
N GLU A 117 -6.46 -1.54 14.29
CA GLU A 117 -6.50 -0.28 15.03
C GLU A 117 -5.13 0.40 15.05
N TYR A 118 -4.05 -0.35 15.26
CA TYR A 118 -2.68 0.15 15.19
C TYR A 118 -2.36 0.74 13.81
N VAL A 119 -2.71 0.05 12.71
CA VAL A 119 -2.52 0.53 11.34
C VAL A 119 -3.21 1.88 11.13
N ASN A 120 -4.43 2.03 11.65
CA ASN A 120 -5.23 3.25 11.53
C ASN A 120 -4.67 4.37 12.42
N GLN A 121 -4.38 4.10 13.70
CA GLN A 121 -3.83 5.08 14.65
C GLN A 121 -2.47 5.64 14.21
N LYS A 122 -1.62 4.80 13.62
CA LYS A 122 -0.30 5.22 13.12
C LYS A 122 -0.33 5.74 11.69
N ALA A 123 -1.51 5.84 11.08
CA ALA A 123 -1.71 6.29 9.69
C ALA A 123 -0.78 5.57 8.67
N LEU A 124 -0.57 4.27 8.85
CA LEU A 124 0.39 3.51 8.03
C LEU A 124 -0.01 3.44 6.55
N ARG A 125 -1.26 3.70 6.23
CA ARG A 125 -1.77 3.69 4.84
C ARG A 125 -1.14 4.76 3.96
N VAL A 126 -0.81 5.94 4.52
CA VAL A 126 -0.23 7.05 3.76
C VAL A 126 1.15 6.70 3.19
N PRO A 127 2.14 6.30 4.00
CA PRO A 127 3.44 5.89 3.45
C PRO A 127 3.36 4.65 2.58
N VAL A 128 2.45 3.72 2.85
CA VAL A 128 2.24 2.54 2.00
C VAL A 128 1.70 2.93 0.63
N TYR A 129 0.82 3.93 0.53
CA TYR A 129 0.35 4.46 -0.75
C TYR A 129 1.51 5.00 -1.60
N GLU A 130 2.43 5.75 -0.98
CA GLU A 130 3.64 6.25 -1.67
C GLU A 130 4.55 5.09 -2.10
N ALA A 131 4.71 4.07 -1.26
CA ALA A 131 5.49 2.88 -1.61
C ALA A 131 4.88 2.10 -2.79
N ILE A 132 3.55 2.01 -2.87
CA ILE A 132 2.87 1.35 -4.00
C ILE A 132 3.13 2.12 -5.30
N LYS A 133 3.06 3.47 -5.30
CA LYS A 133 3.41 4.28 -6.48
C LYS A 133 4.86 4.06 -6.92
N LEU A 134 5.79 4.00 -5.97
CA LEU A 134 7.18 3.64 -6.26
C LEU A 134 7.29 2.26 -6.91
N LEU A 135 6.58 1.27 -6.38
CA LEU A 135 6.54 -0.09 -6.92
C LEU A 135 5.98 -0.15 -8.33
N GLU A 136 4.91 0.57 -8.62
CA GLU A 136 4.32 0.60 -9.96
C GLU A 136 5.26 1.23 -10.99
N VAL A 137 5.94 2.32 -10.60
CA VAL A 137 6.82 3.08 -11.50
C VAL A 137 8.19 2.42 -11.64
N THR A 138 8.86 2.10 -10.53
CA THR A 138 10.24 1.61 -10.53
C THR A 138 10.37 0.09 -10.36
N GLY A 139 9.31 -0.55 -9.89
CA GLY A 139 9.34 -1.96 -9.52
C GLY A 139 9.92 -2.23 -8.13
N ASN A 140 10.35 -1.21 -7.40
CA ASN A 140 11.11 -1.36 -6.17
C ASN A 140 10.74 -0.30 -5.13
N ALA A 141 10.66 -0.70 -3.87
CA ALA A 141 10.53 0.20 -2.74
C ALA A 141 11.10 -0.48 -1.48
N MET A 142 11.58 0.31 -0.54
CA MET A 142 11.97 -0.20 0.78
C MET A 142 11.22 0.56 1.85
N LEU A 143 10.72 -0.17 2.83
CA LEU A 143 10.01 0.36 3.98
C LEU A 143 10.86 0.16 5.24
N TYR A 144 10.94 1.16 6.08
CA TYR A 144 11.47 1.05 7.42
C TYR A 144 10.35 1.28 8.42
N LYS A 145 9.99 0.23 9.15
CA LYS A 145 9.02 0.31 10.24
C LYS A 145 9.70 0.90 11.47
N VAL A 146 9.40 2.17 11.73
CA VAL A 146 9.96 2.86 12.91
C VAL A 146 9.39 2.21 14.18
N PRO A 147 10.23 1.80 15.13
CA PRO A 147 9.77 1.23 16.39
C PRO A 147 8.77 2.15 17.10
N LYS A 148 7.59 1.65 17.45
CA LYS A 148 6.45 2.39 18.04
C LYS A 148 6.00 3.61 17.22
N GLY A 149 6.47 3.73 15.98
CA GLY A 149 6.18 4.84 15.08
C GLY A 149 5.47 4.41 13.80
N GLY A 150 5.51 5.28 12.79
CA GLY A 150 5.00 5.04 11.45
C GLY A 150 5.94 4.20 10.58
N ILE A 151 5.83 4.40 9.28
CA ILE A 151 6.69 3.80 8.27
C ILE A 151 7.42 4.92 7.54
N LYS A 152 8.72 4.74 7.29
CA LYS A 152 9.51 5.56 6.37
C LYS A 152 9.69 4.79 5.08
N VAL A 153 9.50 5.47 3.95
CA VAL A 153 9.66 4.89 2.62
C VAL A 153 11.00 5.36 2.05
N PHE A 154 11.75 4.43 1.49
CA PHE A 154 12.96 4.71 0.75
C PHE A 154 12.75 4.41 -0.73
N SER A 155 13.06 5.38 -1.57
CA SER A 155 13.15 5.20 -3.00
C SER A 155 14.33 4.28 -3.36
N PRO A 156 14.26 3.50 -4.47
CA PRO A 156 15.39 2.70 -4.92
C PRO A 156 16.65 3.53 -5.24
N TYR A 157 16.52 4.86 -5.35
CA TYR A 157 17.66 5.77 -5.40
C TYR A 157 18.48 5.80 -4.10
N GLN A 158 17.82 5.59 -2.94
CA GLN A 158 18.43 5.73 -1.62
C GLN A 158 19.02 4.42 -1.09
N TYR A 159 18.81 3.29 -1.75
CA TYR A 159 19.34 2.02 -1.28
C TYR A 159 19.89 1.15 -2.40
N VAL A 160 20.77 0.25 -2.03
CA VAL A 160 21.33 -0.79 -2.89
C VAL A 160 21.05 -2.14 -2.22
N VAL A 161 20.64 -3.12 -3.01
CA VAL A 161 20.33 -4.47 -2.53
C VAL A 161 21.06 -5.51 -3.37
N GLN A 162 21.57 -6.55 -2.71
CA GLN A 162 22.11 -7.75 -3.32
C GLN A 162 21.32 -8.96 -2.83
N ARG A 163 20.94 -9.82 -3.76
CA ARG A 163 20.18 -11.04 -3.48
C ARG A 163 20.94 -12.27 -3.99
N ASP A 164 20.62 -13.42 -3.42
CA ASP A 164 21.09 -14.71 -3.92
C ASP A 164 20.28 -15.18 -5.15
N TYR A 165 20.64 -16.33 -5.71
CA TYR A 165 19.97 -16.91 -6.87
C TYR A 165 18.52 -17.34 -6.61
N VAL A 166 18.12 -17.50 -5.35
CA VAL A 166 16.74 -17.82 -4.94
C VAL A 166 15.91 -16.54 -4.72
N GLY A 167 16.58 -15.39 -4.56
CA GLY A 167 15.96 -14.11 -4.31
C GLY A 167 16.00 -13.66 -2.85
N ASN A 168 16.69 -14.39 -1.96
CA ASN A 168 16.88 -13.97 -0.58
C ASN A 168 17.86 -12.79 -0.51
N ILE A 169 17.63 -11.90 0.45
CA ILE A 169 18.45 -10.73 0.67
C ILE A 169 19.76 -11.16 1.33
N LEU A 170 20.88 -10.87 0.70
CA LEU A 170 22.23 -11.08 1.25
C LEU A 170 22.72 -9.83 1.96
N THR A 171 22.69 -8.70 1.27
CA THR A 171 23.18 -7.43 1.80
C THR A 171 22.37 -6.27 1.24
N GLN A 172 22.13 -5.29 2.08
CA GLN A 172 21.50 -4.02 1.69
C GLN A 172 22.28 -2.88 2.32
N CYS A 173 22.34 -1.75 1.62
CA CYS A 173 22.88 -0.52 2.18
C CYS A 173 21.95 0.63 1.82
N ILE A 174 21.53 1.40 2.80
CA ILE A 174 20.72 2.60 2.65
C ILE A 174 21.63 3.81 2.81
N LEU A 175 21.50 4.77 1.91
CA LEU A 175 22.18 6.05 1.97
C LEU A 175 21.16 7.16 2.26
N GLU A 176 21.37 7.87 3.36
CA GLU A 176 20.58 9.04 3.73
C GLU A 176 21.48 10.27 3.80
N LYS A 177 21.03 11.35 3.17
CA LYS A 177 21.65 12.67 3.30
C LYS A 177 20.97 13.39 4.44
N MET A 178 21.71 13.83 5.42
CA MET A 178 21.20 14.54 6.60
C MET A 178 22.05 15.79 6.86
N ASP A 179 21.40 16.81 7.41
CA ASP A 179 22.12 17.97 7.93
C ASP A 179 22.88 17.54 9.21
N ARG A 180 24.17 17.89 9.31
CA ARG A 180 25.01 17.58 10.49
C ARG A 180 24.36 18.04 11.79
N THR A 181 23.64 19.17 11.75
CA THR A 181 22.93 19.71 12.92
C THR A 181 21.76 18.85 13.39
N SER A 182 21.22 17.97 12.54
CA SER A 182 20.13 17.06 12.87
C SER A 182 20.60 15.79 13.58
N LEU A 183 21.92 15.54 13.62
CA LEU A 183 22.48 14.37 14.28
C LEU A 183 22.40 14.47 15.81
N PRO A 184 22.18 13.33 16.52
CA PRO A 184 22.26 13.32 17.98
C PRO A 184 23.61 13.82 18.50
N ILE A 185 23.62 14.59 19.59
CA ILE A 185 24.85 15.19 20.18
C ILE A 185 25.94 14.14 20.46
N LYS A 186 25.54 12.90 20.81
CA LYS A 186 26.50 11.81 21.05
C LYS A 186 27.25 11.41 19.79
N VAL A 187 26.55 11.40 18.65
CA VAL A 187 27.13 11.06 17.35
C VAL A 187 28.07 12.16 16.89
N LEU A 188 27.67 13.44 17.06
CA LEU A 188 28.52 14.58 16.75
C LEU A 188 29.83 14.53 17.51
N LYS A 189 29.80 14.27 18.83
CA LYS A 189 31.01 14.13 19.65
C LYS A 189 31.89 12.96 19.19
N GLN A 190 31.29 11.82 18.83
CA GLN A 190 32.07 10.68 18.33
C GLN A 190 32.78 11.00 17.00
N LEU A 191 32.16 11.80 16.13
CA LEU A 191 32.78 12.25 14.88
C LEU A 191 33.90 13.29 15.15
N GLU A 192 33.65 14.26 16.03
CA GLU A 192 34.63 15.28 16.44
C GLU A 192 35.88 14.67 17.10
N ASP A 193 35.70 13.70 17.98
CA ASP A 193 36.81 13.00 18.66
C ASP A 193 37.74 12.27 17.67
N LYS A 194 37.22 11.85 16.48
CA LYS A 194 38.00 11.21 15.43
C LYS A 194 38.66 12.15 14.45
N GLU A 195 38.03 13.28 14.13
CA GLU A 195 38.54 14.26 13.19
C GLU A 195 39.71 15.06 13.75
N GLY A 196 39.85 15.16 15.08
CA GLY A 196 40.83 15.98 15.76
C GLY A 196 40.59 17.49 15.54
N GLU A 197 41.41 18.34 16.15
CA GLU A 197 41.28 19.81 16.14
C GLU A 197 41.35 20.49 14.75
N ALA A 198 41.56 19.73 13.67
CA ALA A 198 41.68 20.26 12.31
C ALA A 198 40.35 20.66 11.67
N SER A 199 39.22 20.12 12.14
CA SER A 199 37.90 20.29 11.51
C SER A 199 37.08 21.48 12.07
N THR A 200 37.53 22.13 13.13
CA THR A 200 36.79 23.23 13.78
C THR A 200 36.73 24.53 12.97
N LYS A 201 37.38 24.60 11.80
CA LYS A 201 37.43 25.85 11.00
C LYS A 201 36.30 25.99 9.96
N GLU A 202 35.52 24.95 9.65
CA GLU A 202 34.42 25.01 8.68
C GLU A 202 33.02 24.74 9.27
N ALA A 203 32.88 24.80 10.58
CA ALA A 203 31.63 24.56 11.29
C ALA A 203 30.50 25.60 11.03
N GLY A 204 30.64 26.45 10.04
CA GLY A 204 29.67 27.50 9.68
C GLY A 204 28.83 27.23 8.45
N GLU A 205 29.17 26.25 7.62
CA GLU A 205 28.36 25.83 6.47
C GLU A 205 27.60 24.55 6.78
N LYS A 206 26.34 24.48 6.33
CA LYS A 206 25.46 23.33 6.41
C LYS A 206 26.11 22.14 5.70
N ALA A 207 27.05 21.48 6.35
CA ALA A 207 27.68 20.30 5.80
C ALA A 207 26.66 19.14 5.88
N GLU A 208 26.09 18.75 4.74
CA GLU A 208 25.33 17.52 4.62
C GLU A 208 26.23 16.34 4.94
N VAL A 209 25.75 15.43 5.79
CA VAL A 209 26.44 14.19 6.13
C VAL A 209 25.74 13.01 5.48
N LEU A 210 26.55 12.09 4.97
CA LEU A 210 26.07 10.85 4.38
C LEU A 210 26.05 9.76 5.45
N VAL A 211 24.86 9.28 5.77
CA VAL A 211 24.64 8.18 6.71
C VAL A 211 24.37 6.91 5.93
N TYR A 212 25.23 5.92 6.10
CA TYR A 212 25.09 4.60 5.52
C TYR A 212 24.53 3.63 6.56
N THR A 213 23.41 2.98 6.26
CA THR A 213 22.85 1.91 7.09
C THR A 213 23.10 0.59 6.38
N MET A 214 24.02 -0.23 6.92
CA MET A 214 24.32 -1.56 6.41
C MET A 214 23.42 -2.59 7.06
N ILE A 215 22.91 -3.53 6.25
CA ILE A 215 22.08 -4.66 6.64
C ILE A 215 22.66 -5.88 5.97
N VAL A 216 23.22 -6.80 6.71
CA VAL A 216 23.94 -7.96 6.17
C VAL A 216 23.36 -9.25 6.75
N SER A 217 23.07 -10.22 5.90
CA SER A 217 22.70 -11.56 6.32
C SER A 217 23.93 -12.29 6.84
N THR A 218 23.91 -12.71 8.09
CA THR A 218 25.00 -13.46 8.74
C THR A 218 24.74 -14.95 8.82
N GLY A 219 23.60 -15.40 8.34
CA GLY A 219 23.19 -16.81 8.33
C GLY A 219 21.69 -16.99 8.12
N PRO A 220 21.20 -18.21 8.15
CA PRO A 220 19.78 -18.47 8.01
C PRO A 220 18.97 -17.68 9.05
N ASN A 221 18.08 -16.82 8.59
CA ASN A 221 17.20 -16.00 9.44
C ASN A 221 17.89 -15.03 10.40
N LYS A 222 19.16 -14.63 10.14
CA LYS A 222 19.88 -13.66 10.98
C LYS A 222 20.43 -12.52 10.16
N PHE A 223 20.21 -11.30 10.64
CA PHE A 223 20.73 -10.08 10.04
C PHE A 223 21.46 -9.25 11.08
N LYS A 224 22.55 -8.64 10.63
CA LYS A 224 23.29 -7.66 11.39
C LYS A 224 23.12 -6.30 10.74
N VAL A 225 22.82 -5.28 11.55
CA VAL A 225 22.56 -3.91 11.09
C VAL A 225 23.45 -2.96 11.86
N TRP A 226 24.08 -2.01 11.16
CA TRP A 226 24.87 -0.93 11.77
C TRP A 226 24.82 0.32 10.90
N GLN A 227 25.21 1.46 11.46
CA GLN A 227 25.30 2.72 10.74
C GLN A 227 26.73 3.23 10.69
N GLU A 228 27.11 3.83 9.55
CA GLU A 228 28.40 4.44 9.32
C GLU A 228 28.22 5.88 8.84
N ILE A 229 29.04 6.78 9.36
CA ILE A 229 29.17 8.16 8.93
C ILE A 229 30.67 8.45 8.82
N GLU A 230 31.10 9.02 7.68
CA GLU A 230 32.49 9.41 7.46
C GLU A 230 33.49 8.28 7.82
N ASP A 231 33.22 7.10 7.27
CA ASP A 231 34.02 5.87 7.48
C ASP A 231 34.08 5.41 8.96
N THR A 232 33.15 5.89 9.80
CA THR A 232 33.08 5.60 11.22
C THR A 232 31.78 4.86 11.54
N ILE A 233 31.89 3.68 12.16
CA ILE A 233 30.73 2.98 12.72
C ILE A 233 30.27 3.75 13.95
N ILE A 234 28.98 4.08 13.96
CA ILE A 234 28.35 4.83 15.05
C ILE A 234 28.05 3.90 16.23
N ASP A 235 28.48 4.29 17.42
CA ASP A 235 28.30 3.53 18.64
C ASP A 235 26.81 3.24 18.92
N ASN A 236 26.53 2.05 19.43
CA ASN A 236 25.18 1.57 19.76
C ASN A 236 24.20 1.44 18.58
N THR A 237 24.66 1.54 17.33
CA THR A 237 23.84 1.29 16.14
C THR A 237 23.89 -0.18 15.71
N GLU A 238 24.92 -0.91 16.11
CA GLU A 238 25.06 -2.34 15.84
C GLU A 238 23.97 -3.13 16.56
N LYS A 239 23.15 -3.85 15.77
CA LYS A 239 22.05 -4.67 16.27
C LYS A 239 21.93 -5.94 15.44
N GLU A 240 21.54 -7.02 16.11
CA GLU A 240 21.18 -8.28 15.46
C GLU A 240 19.65 -8.42 15.40
N TYR A 241 19.19 -8.88 14.25
CA TYR A 241 17.78 -9.10 13.96
C TYR A 241 17.56 -10.49 13.38
N THR A 242 16.36 -11.00 13.53
CA THR A 242 15.86 -12.17 12.80
C THR A 242 14.97 -11.71 11.65
N ASN A 243 14.59 -12.60 10.74
CA ASN A 243 13.62 -12.30 9.68
C ASN A 243 12.31 -11.71 10.22
N THR A 244 11.91 -12.12 11.43
CA THR A 244 10.66 -11.67 12.06
C THR A 244 10.78 -10.34 12.80
N THR A 245 12.00 -9.90 13.10
CA THR A 245 12.26 -8.67 13.87
C THR A 245 12.96 -7.59 13.08
N LEU A 246 13.40 -7.90 11.84
CA LEU A 246 14.07 -6.94 10.97
C LEU A 246 13.09 -5.84 10.52
N PRO A 247 13.31 -4.56 10.90
CA PRO A 247 12.35 -3.50 10.61
C PRO A 247 12.41 -2.96 9.17
N TYR A 248 13.26 -3.53 8.33
CA TYR A 248 13.44 -3.15 6.93
C TYR A 248 12.75 -4.16 6.01
N ILE A 249 11.81 -3.69 5.19
CA ILE A 249 11.01 -4.50 4.27
C ILE A 249 11.33 -4.03 2.86
N THR A 250 11.97 -4.88 2.06
CA THR A 250 12.40 -4.56 0.68
C THR A 250 11.50 -5.25 -0.31
N LEU A 251 10.73 -4.45 -1.04
CA LEU A 251 9.62 -4.86 -1.89
C LEU A 251 10.02 -4.89 -3.36
N ARG A 252 9.40 -5.80 -4.10
CA ARG A 252 9.47 -5.89 -5.57
C ARG A 252 8.07 -5.99 -6.15
N TRP A 253 7.86 -5.36 -7.30
CA TRP A 253 6.63 -5.51 -8.05
C TRP A 253 6.58 -6.86 -8.79
N THR A 254 7.54 -7.09 -9.66
CA THR A 254 7.71 -8.37 -10.35
C THR A 254 9.14 -8.85 -10.18
N THR A 255 9.29 -10.11 -9.82
CA THR A 255 10.61 -10.73 -9.65
C THR A 255 11.12 -11.28 -10.97
N VAL A 256 12.39 -11.03 -11.27
CA VAL A 256 13.10 -11.61 -12.41
C VAL A 256 14.25 -12.47 -11.91
N ASN A 257 14.42 -13.64 -12.50
CA ASN A 257 15.49 -14.56 -12.09
C ASN A 257 16.86 -13.90 -12.24
N ASN A 258 17.69 -14.05 -11.22
CA ASN A 258 19.04 -13.50 -11.13
C ASN A 258 19.11 -11.97 -11.08
N GLU A 259 18.00 -11.25 -10.93
CA GLU A 259 17.99 -9.81 -10.70
C GLU A 259 17.74 -9.49 -9.22
N SER A 260 18.52 -8.56 -8.67
CA SER A 260 18.34 -8.09 -7.30
C SER A 260 17.16 -7.11 -7.18
N TYR A 261 16.79 -6.47 -8.26
CA TYR A 261 15.70 -5.50 -8.36
C TYR A 261 14.51 -6.08 -9.10
N GLY A 262 13.31 -5.62 -8.76
CA GLY A 262 12.08 -5.94 -9.46
C GLY A 262 11.85 -5.03 -10.68
N ARG A 263 10.92 -5.41 -11.55
CA ARG A 263 10.47 -4.62 -12.70
C ARG A 263 9.10 -4.04 -12.42
N GLY A 264 8.91 -2.74 -12.69
CA GLY A 264 7.66 -2.03 -12.49
C GLY A 264 6.58 -2.33 -13.54
N LEU A 265 5.34 -2.02 -13.22
CA LEU A 265 4.25 -2.11 -14.19
C LEU A 265 4.45 -1.10 -15.33
N VAL A 266 4.84 0.13 -15.00
CA VAL A 266 5.06 1.21 -15.97
C VAL A 266 6.08 0.81 -17.02
N SER A 267 7.15 0.10 -16.64
CA SER A 267 8.18 -0.39 -17.56
C SER A 267 7.60 -1.25 -18.70
N GLN A 268 6.55 -2.01 -18.44
CA GLN A 268 5.89 -2.86 -19.44
C GLN A 268 5.15 -2.05 -20.51
N TYR A 269 4.70 -0.84 -20.16
CA TYR A 269 3.91 0.05 -21.02
C TYR A 269 4.68 1.32 -21.42
N LEU A 270 6.00 1.36 -21.16
CA LEU A 270 6.83 2.52 -21.43
C LEU A 270 6.81 2.96 -22.90
N GLY A 271 6.77 1.98 -23.82
CA GLY A 271 6.66 2.25 -25.26
C GLY A 271 5.34 2.94 -25.64
N ASP A 272 4.23 2.50 -25.05
CA ASP A 272 2.91 3.11 -25.30
C ASP A 272 2.83 4.52 -24.68
N LEU A 273 3.37 4.71 -23.47
CA LEU A 273 3.43 6.02 -22.80
C LEU A 273 4.30 7.01 -23.59
N ARG A 274 5.48 6.57 -24.07
CA ARG A 274 6.38 7.39 -24.89
C ARG A 274 5.70 7.81 -26.20
N SER A 275 5.01 6.88 -26.86
CA SER A 275 4.28 7.15 -28.09
C SER A 275 3.13 8.12 -27.87
N LEU A 276 2.39 7.93 -26.78
CA LEU A 276 1.28 8.81 -26.39
C LEU A 276 1.77 10.23 -26.10
N GLU A 277 2.86 10.37 -25.35
CA GLU A 277 3.49 11.64 -25.01
C GLU A 277 3.92 12.39 -26.28
N GLY A 278 4.69 11.75 -27.16
CA GLY A 278 5.18 12.35 -28.39
C GLY A 278 4.06 12.76 -29.36
N LEU A 279 3.01 11.95 -29.48
CA LEU A 279 1.84 12.28 -30.30
C LEU A 279 1.06 13.47 -29.70
N THR A 280 0.85 13.47 -28.39
CA THR A 280 0.13 14.56 -27.70
C THR A 280 0.90 15.86 -27.84
N GLN A 281 2.21 15.85 -27.60
CA GLN A 281 3.09 17.00 -27.80
C GLN A 281 2.99 17.53 -29.24
N SER A 282 3.12 16.64 -30.23
CA SER A 282 3.06 17.02 -31.64
C SER A 282 1.73 17.65 -32.05
N ILE A 283 0.61 17.17 -31.46
CA ILE A 283 -0.72 17.76 -31.72
C ILE A 283 -0.84 19.13 -31.08
N VAL A 284 -0.41 19.29 -29.83
CA VAL A 284 -0.48 20.58 -29.11
C VAL A 284 0.38 21.63 -29.83
N GLU A 285 1.60 21.28 -30.20
CA GLU A 285 2.49 22.18 -30.96
C GLU A 285 1.93 22.47 -32.37
N GLY A 286 1.44 21.45 -33.09
CA GLY A 286 0.83 21.59 -34.39
C GLY A 286 -0.44 22.43 -34.40
N ALA A 287 -1.26 22.31 -33.35
CA ALA A 287 -2.44 23.16 -33.15
C ALA A 287 -2.03 24.62 -32.88
N GLY A 288 -0.97 24.84 -32.07
CA GLY A 288 -0.40 26.17 -31.84
C GLY A 288 0.08 26.82 -33.14
N ILE A 289 0.81 26.07 -33.97
CA ILE A 289 1.27 26.55 -35.31
C ILE A 289 0.08 26.83 -36.23
N SER A 290 -0.92 25.98 -36.24
CA SER A 290 -2.12 26.16 -37.07
C SER A 290 -2.96 27.36 -36.66
N ALA A 291 -2.89 27.78 -35.39
CA ALA A 291 -3.53 28.99 -34.90
C ALA A 291 -2.78 30.29 -35.22
N MET A 292 -1.51 30.16 -35.68
CA MET A 292 -0.73 31.33 -36.09
C MET A 292 -1.16 31.79 -37.50
N HIS A 293 -1.51 33.05 -37.62
CA HIS A 293 -1.74 33.72 -38.88
C HIS A 293 -0.51 34.54 -39.21
N LEU A 294 0.24 34.13 -40.25
CA LEU A 294 1.35 34.92 -40.80
C LEU A 294 0.85 35.77 -41.94
N PHE A 295 1.01 37.06 -41.82
CA PHE A 295 0.69 38.00 -42.87
C PHE A 295 1.96 38.31 -43.66
N GLY A 296 1.94 38.05 -44.95
CA GLY A 296 3.02 38.40 -45.87
C GLY A 296 2.66 39.63 -46.68
N LEU A 297 3.55 40.63 -46.70
CA LEU A 297 3.47 41.75 -47.62
C LEU A 297 4.26 41.48 -48.89
N ARG A 298 3.70 41.76 -50.03
CA ARG A 298 4.39 41.60 -51.30
C ARG A 298 5.56 42.59 -51.39
N PRO A 299 6.75 42.20 -51.89
CA PRO A 299 7.83 43.13 -52.09
C PRO A 299 7.41 44.26 -53.04
N GLY A 300 7.58 45.51 -52.60
CA GLY A 300 7.16 46.69 -53.37
C GLY A 300 5.69 47.11 -53.11
N SER A 301 5.07 46.58 -52.08
CA SER A 301 3.73 46.97 -51.61
C SER A 301 3.69 48.46 -51.27
N THR A 302 2.56 49.08 -51.53
CA THR A 302 2.26 50.46 -51.11
C THR A 302 1.85 50.52 -49.66
N LEU A 303 1.50 49.39 -49.05
CA LEU A 303 1.11 49.24 -47.65
C LEU A 303 2.36 49.23 -46.75
N LYS A 304 2.29 49.99 -45.68
CA LYS A 304 3.33 49.97 -44.63
C LYS A 304 2.92 49.01 -43.53
N ILE A 305 3.91 48.23 -43.04
CA ILE A 305 3.69 47.25 -41.93
C ILE A 305 3.19 48.00 -40.68
N GLU A 306 3.65 49.23 -40.44
CA GLU A 306 3.28 50.04 -39.29
C GLU A 306 1.79 50.45 -39.32
N ASP A 307 1.26 50.76 -40.49
CA ASP A 307 -0.16 51.16 -40.66
C ASP A 307 -1.10 49.96 -40.43
N LEU A 308 -0.67 48.77 -40.87
CA LEU A 308 -1.39 47.51 -40.63
C LEU A 308 -1.37 47.08 -39.16
N ASN A 309 -0.22 47.15 -38.50
CA ASN A 309 -0.08 46.77 -37.08
C ASN A 309 -0.82 47.71 -36.15
N ASN A 310 -0.97 49.00 -36.52
CA ASN A 310 -1.66 50.00 -35.71
C ASN A 310 -3.16 50.13 -36.08
N ALA A 311 -3.63 49.43 -37.12
CA ALA A 311 -5.01 49.48 -37.55
C ALA A 311 -5.97 48.89 -36.52
N LYS A 312 -6.89 49.72 -36.03
CA LYS A 312 -7.95 49.27 -35.11
C LYS A 312 -9.16 48.78 -35.92
N ASN A 313 -10.01 48.00 -35.27
CA ASN A 313 -11.24 47.52 -35.90
C ASN A 313 -12.06 48.72 -36.49
N GLY A 314 -12.33 48.70 -37.82
CA GLY A 314 -12.98 49.78 -38.55
C GLY A 314 -12.04 50.87 -39.09
N ALA A 315 -10.70 50.69 -39.00
CA ALA A 315 -9.76 51.64 -39.57
C ALA A 315 -9.75 51.58 -41.12
N PHE A 316 -9.55 52.72 -41.78
CA PHE A 316 -9.32 52.78 -43.21
C PHE A 316 -7.81 52.66 -43.50
N VAL A 317 -7.44 51.68 -44.27
CA VAL A 317 -6.07 51.48 -44.74
C VAL A 317 -6.02 51.74 -46.23
N LEU A 318 -5.09 52.58 -46.67
CA LEU A 318 -4.97 52.94 -48.09
C LEU A 318 -4.07 51.90 -48.80
N GLY A 319 -4.65 51.18 -49.79
CA GLY A 319 -3.93 50.17 -50.57
C GLY A 319 -4.83 49.01 -51.00
N ASP A 320 -4.28 48.08 -51.80
CA ASP A 320 -4.97 46.88 -52.27
C ASP A 320 -4.69 45.72 -51.30
N LEU A 321 -5.52 45.62 -50.27
CA LEU A 321 -5.36 44.57 -49.23
C LEU A 321 -5.47 43.15 -49.78
N GLU A 322 -6.26 42.92 -50.85
CA GLU A 322 -6.46 41.59 -51.42
C GLU A 322 -5.24 41.13 -52.22
N ARG A 323 -4.54 42.03 -52.90
CA ARG A 323 -3.39 41.68 -53.75
C ARG A 323 -2.03 41.80 -53.03
N GLU A 324 -1.94 42.72 -52.08
CA GLU A 324 -0.67 43.05 -51.45
C GLU A 324 -0.43 42.30 -50.13
N VAL A 325 -1.52 41.88 -49.43
CA VAL A 325 -1.44 41.09 -48.20
C VAL A 325 -1.81 39.64 -48.47
N SER A 326 -0.89 38.74 -48.21
CA SER A 326 -1.18 37.31 -48.25
C SER A 326 -1.24 36.78 -46.79
N VAL A 327 -2.25 35.97 -46.49
CA VAL A 327 -2.35 35.28 -45.22
C VAL A 327 -1.85 33.85 -45.45
N LEU A 328 -0.74 33.50 -44.82
CA LEU A 328 -0.29 32.11 -44.78
C LEU A 328 -1.05 31.39 -43.65
N GLN A 329 -2.04 30.63 -44.01
CA GLN A 329 -2.75 29.74 -43.12
C GLN A 329 -2.24 28.30 -43.34
N ILE A 330 -1.66 27.72 -42.33
CA ILE A 330 -1.22 26.33 -42.34
C ILE A 330 -2.41 25.46 -41.94
N ASN A 331 -3.18 25.02 -42.93
CA ASN A 331 -4.37 24.19 -42.67
C ASN A 331 -3.97 22.71 -42.66
N LYS A 332 -3.66 22.17 -41.45
CA LYS A 332 -3.29 20.77 -41.23
C LYS A 332 -4.42 19.97 -40.54
N GLY A 333 -5.63 20.43 -40.55
CA GLY A 333 -6.75 19.80 -39.82
C GLY A 333 -6.98 18.33 -40.21
N ALA A 334 -6.81 17.99 -41.50
CA ALA A 334 -6.95 16.60 -41.96
C ALA A 334 -5.78 15.70 -41.50
N ASP A 335 -4.58 16.25 -41.44
CA ASP A 335 -3.37 15.50 -41.05
C ASP A 335 -3.38 15.17 -39.55
N LEU A 336 -4.10 15.93 -38.70
CA LEU A 336 -4.19 15.70 -37.25
C LEU A 336 -5.21 14.62 -36.88
N GLN A 337 -6.09 14.19 -37.80
CA GLN A 337 -7.13 13.20 -37.47
C GLN A 337 -6.55 11.81 -37.16
N VAL A 338 -5.55 11.36 -37.90
CA VAL A 338 -4.92 10.05 -37.70
C VAL A 338 -4.18 10.00 -36.35
N PRO A 339 -3.33 10.97 -35.98
CA PRO A 339 -2.75 11.03 -34.63
C PRO A 339 -3.78 11.05 -33.51
N LEU A 340 -4.88 11.79 -33.63
CA LEU A 340 -5.96 11.83 -32.62
C LEU A 340 -6.60 10.44 -32.41
N GLN A 341 -6.81 9.70 -33.50
CA GLN A 341 -7.35 8.34 -33.41
C GLN A 341 -6.35 7.38 -32.74
N LEU A 342 -5.05 7.50 -33.02
CA LEU A 342 -4.01 6.73 -32.36
C LEU A 342 -3.90 7.04 -30.86
N ILE A 343 -3.97 8.33 -30.50
CA ILE A 343 -4.02 8.76 -29.09
C ILE A 343 -5.18 8.06 -28.37
N SER A 344 -6.40 8.12 -28.93
CA SER A 344 -7.55 7.49 -28.30
C SER A 344 -7.39 5.97 -28.11
N GLN A 345 -6.74 5.29 -29.07
CA GLN A 345 -6.44 3.85 -28.95
C GLN A 345 -5.40 3.57 -27.86
N LEU A 346 -4.34 4.40 -27.76
CA LEU A 346 -3.30 4.28 -26.74
C LEU A 346 -3.88 4.56 -25.35
N GLU A 347 -4.71 5.61 -25.21
CA GLU A 347 -5.40 5.93 -23.97
C GLU A 347 -6.31 4.80 -23.50
N GLN A 348 -7.08 4.18 -24.39
CA GLN A 348 -7.91 3.03 -24.05
C GLN A 348 -7.08 1.82 -23.62
N ARG A 349 -5.94 1.56 -24.27
CA ARG A 349 -5.03 0.45 -23.94
C ARG A 349 -4.40 0.67 -22.56
N LEU A 350 -3.87 1.86 -22.32
CA LEU A 350 -3.29 2.24 -21.04
C LEU A 350 -4.35 2.26 -19.92
N SER A 351 -5.55 2.77 -20.19
CA SER A 351 -6.67 2.76 -19.23
C SER A 351 -7.04 1.34 -18.79
N LYS A 352 -6.98 0.37 -19.71
CA LYS A 352 -7.17 -1.04 -19.35
C LYS A 352 -5.99 -1.58 -18.53
N ALA A 353 -4.75 -1.26 -18.92
CA ALA A 353 -3.54 -1.71 -18.24
C ALA A 353 -3.47 -1.23 -16.78
N PHE A 354 -3.88 0.00 -16.52
CA PHE A 354 -3.96 0.60 -15.18
C PHE A 354 -5.33 0.40 -14.51
N MET A 355 -6.21 -0.41 -15.08
CA MET A 355 -7.53 -0.73 -14.52
C MET A 355 -8.40 0.52 -14.26
N MET A 356 -8.25 1.57 -15.06
CA MET A 356 -9.00 2.81 -14.90
C MET A 356 -10.46 2.69 -15.34
N MET A 357 -10.79 1.73 -16.19
CA MET A 357 -12.14 1.56 -16.77
C MET A 357 -13.11 0.80 -15.87
N SER A 358 -12.62 0.08 -14.89
CA SER A 358 -13.45 -0.61 -13.92
C SER A 358 -13.88 0.38 -12.84
N GLY A 359 -15.17 0.52 -12.66
CA GLY A 359 -15.92 1.41 -11.76
C GLY A 359 -15.11 2.30 -10.82
N GLN A 360 -15.34 3.60 -10.88
CA GLN A 360 -14.71 4.53 -9.96
C GLN A 360 -14.96 4.09 -8.53
N VAL A 361 -13.95 3.49 -7.90
CA VAL A 361 -13.95 3.28 -6.45
C VAL A 361 -14.01 4.67 -5.84
N ARG A 362 -15.16 5.03 -5.30
CA ARG A 362 -15.31 6.30 -4.59
C ARG A 362 -14.42 6.20 -3.36
N ASP A 363 -13.46 7.12 -3.28
CA ASP A 363 -12.63 7.32 -2.08
C ASP A 363 -13.50 7.98 -0.99
N SER A 364 -14.49 7.22 -0.50
CA SER A 364 -15.39 7.65 0.55
C SER A 364 -15.31 6.67 1.71
N GLU A 365 -15.43 7.19 2.93
CA GLU A 365 -15.55 6.43 4.18
C GLU A 365 -16.65 5.34 4.17
N ARG A 366 -17.42 5.25 3.09
CA ARG A 366 -18.54 4.32 2.89
C ARG A 366 -18.28 3.25 1.82
N THR A 367 -17.00 2.97 1.48
CA THR A 367 -16.69 1.86 0.58
C THR A 367 -17.17 0.56 1.22
N THR A 368 -18.10 -0.13 0.58
CA THR A 368 -18.67 -1.36 1.13
C THR A 368 -17.68 -2.51 1.05
N ALA A 369 -17.76 -3.46 1.99
CA ALA A 369 -16.93 -4.67 1.96
C ALA A 369 -17.05 -5.43 0.62
N THR A 370 -18.21 -5.35 -0.03
CA THR A 370 -18.48 -5.97 -1.34
C THR A 370 -17.70 -5.27 -2.46
N GLU A 371 -17.58 -3.93 -2.45
CA GLU A 371 -16.79 -3.18 -3.45
C GLU A 371 -15.30 -3.48 -3.29
N VAL A 372 -14.79 -3.53 -2.05
CA VAL A 372 -13.39 -3.92 -1.78
C VAL A 372 -13.09 -5.31 -2.34
N ARG A 373 -14.01 -6.26 -2.13
CA ARG A 373 -13.85 -7.64 -2.62
C ARG A 373 -13.90 -7.74 -4.15
N ALA A 374 -14.85 -7.03 -4.78
CA ALA A 374 -14.93 -7.00 -6.23
C ALA A 374 -13.65 -6.44 -6.85
N THR A 375 -13.12 -5.35 -6.28
CA THR A 375 -11.85 -4.75 -6.68
C THR A 375 -10.68 -5.71 -6.45
N ALA A 376 -10.65 -6.41 -5.31
CA ALA A 376 -9.62 -7.41 -5.02
C ALA A 376 -9.62 -8.56 -6.02
N ALA A 377 -10.81 -9.09 -6.34
CA ALA A 377 -10.95 -10.17 -7.32
C ALA A 377 -10.50 -9.74 -8.74
N GLU A 378 -10.83 -8.52 -9.14
CA GLU A 378 -10.40 -7.95 -10.41
C GLU A 378 -8.88 -7.75 -10.46
N LEU A 379 -8.29 -7.21 -9.39
CA LEU A 379 -6.84 -7.02 -9.25
C LEU A 379 -6.12 -8.37 -9.29
N GLU A 380 -6.61 -9.37 -8.58
CA GLU A 380 -6.02 -10.71 -8.57
C GLU A 380 -6.09 -11.39 -9.94
N ALA A 381 -7.23 -11.29 -10.63
CA ALA A 381 -7.37 -11.82 -11.98
C ALA A 381 -6.42 -11.15 -12.99
N THR A 382 -6.13 -9.86 -12.80
CA THR A 382 -5.30 -9.06 -13.72
C THR A 382 -3.82 -9.09 -13.34
N LEU A 383 -3.50 -8.96 -12.05
CA LEU A 383 -2.13 -8.83 -11.54
C LEU A 383 -1.60 -10.12 -10.90
N GLY A 384 -2.43 -11.13 -10.68
CA GLY A 384 -2.15 -12.46 -10.14
C GLY A 384 -0.87 -12.64 -9.32
N GLY A 385 0.25 -12.84 -9.99
CA GLY A 385 1.55 -13.06 -9.35
C GLY A 385 2.03 -11.91 -8.46
N VAL A 386 1.70 -10.66 -8.79
CA VAL A 386 2.10 -9.47 -8.00
C VAL A 386 1.47 -9.50 -6.62
N PHE A 387 0.20 -9.91 -6.53
CA PHE A 387 -0.49 -10.04 -5.24
C PHE A 387 0.22 -11.03 -4.31
N SER A 388 0.63 -12.19 -4.85
CA SER A 388 1.36 -13.19 -4.08
C SER A 388 2.72 -12.68 -3.60
N VAL A 389 3.42 -11.92 -4.44
CA VAL A 389 4.68 -11.27 -4.05
C VAL A 389 4.45 -10.26 -2.93
N LEU A 390 3.46 -9.39 -3.06
CA LEU A 390 3.14 -8.37 -2.04
C LEU A 390 2.61 -8.99 -0.73
N ALA A 391 1.85 -10.09 -0.81
CA ALA A 391 1.44 -10.81 0.39
C ALA A 391 2.65 -11.31 1.20
N ASN A 392 3.63 -11.89 0.52
CA ASN A 392 4.82 -12.47 1.15
C ASN A 392 5.88 -11.41 1.52
N GLU A 393 6.20 -10.48 0.63
CA GLU A 393 7.26 -9.50 0.85
C GLU A 393 6.79 -8.28 1.67
N PHE A 394 5.47 -7.95 1.68
CA PHE A 394 4.94 -6.77 2.36
C PHE A 394 4.02 -7.10 3.54
N GLN A 395 2.85 -7.74 3.28
CA GLN A 395 1.83 -7.88 4.31
C GLN A 395 2.30 -8.75 5.48
N THR A 396 2.87 -9.92 5.21
CA THR A 396 3.34 -10.85 6.25
C THR A 396 4.44 -10.23 7.12
N PRO A 397 5.52 -9.62 6.57
CA PRO A 397 6.52 -8.95 7.38
C PRO A 397 5.97 -7.77 8.19
N LEU A 398 5.10 -6.94 7.58
CA LEU A 398 4.50 -5.79 8.27
C LEU A 398 3.67 -6.23 9.46
N ILE A 399 2.77 -7.21 9.29
CA ILE A 399 1.93 -7.75 10.36
C ILE A 399 2.81 -8.34 11.47
N THR A 400 3.83 -9.12 11.09
CA THR A 400 4.76 -9.73 12.06
C THR A 400 5.46 -8.67 12.90
N LEU A 401 5.94 -7.57 12.29
CA LEU A 401 6.56 -6.46 13.02
C LEU A 401 5.58 -5.74 13.96
N ILE A 402 4.33 -5.54 13.53
CA ILE A 402 3.30 -4.94 14.36
C ILE A 402 2.97 -5.87 15.55
N LEU A 403 2.80 -7.16 15.32
CA LEU A 403 2.55 -8.16 16.37
C LEU A 403 3.72 -8.23 17.37
N GLN A 404 4.97 -8.12 16.87
CA GLN A 404 6.16 -8.08 17.74
C GLN A 404 6.14 -6.87 18.69
N GLU A 405 5.54 -5.75 18.28
CA GLU A 405 5.40 -4.57 19.13
C GLU A 405 4.21 -4.66 20.07
N LEU A 406 3.06 -5.18 19.61
CA LEU A 406 1.82 -5.25 20.40
C LEU A 406 1.81 -6.43 21.36
N ASN A 407 2.06 -7.63 20.84
CA ASN A 407 1.99 -8.87 21.62
C ASN A 407 2.93 -9.95 21.04
N PRO A 408 4.22 -9.94 21.42
CA PRO A 408 5.20 -10.91 20.89
C PRO A 408 4.90 -12.36 21.29
N ALA A 409 4.08 -12.60 22.32
CA ALA A 409 3.71 -13.95 22.73
C ALA A 409 2.83 -14.65 21.70
N VAL A 410 2.01 -13.92 20.96
CA VAL A 410 1.13 -14.45 19.91
C VAL A 410 1.92 -15.13 18.79
N LEU A 411 3.07 -14.59 18.41
CA LEU A 411 3.92 -15.18 17.37
C LEU A 411 4.52 -16.55 17.72
N LYS A 412 4.43 -16.95 19.01
CA LYS A 412 4.84 -18.29 19.45
C LYS A 412 3.71 -19.32 19.35
N VAL A 413 2.47 -18.85 19.28
CA VAL A 413 1.26 -19.68 19.33
C VAL A 413 0.56 -19.72 17.98
N ALA A 414 0.66 -18.63 17.19
CA ALA A 414 -0.03 -18.49 15.92
C ALA A 414 0.86 -17.82 14.88
N THR A 415 0.60 -18.14 13.63
CA THR A 415 1.27 -17.53 12.46
C THR A 415 0.30 -16.65 11.67
N PRO A 416 0.71 -15.45 11.23
CA PRO A 416 -0.14 -14.62 10.40
C PRO A 416 -0.27 -15.23 9.00
N SER A 417 -1.50 -15.41 8.55
CA SER A 417 -1.88 -15.85 7.22
C SER A 417 -2.66 -14.76 6.51
N ILE A 418 -2.20 -14.36 5.32
CA ILE A 418 -2.87 -13.33 4.54
C ILE A 418 -4.17 -13.89 3.93
N THR A 419 -5.25 -13.14 4.10
CA THR A 419 -6.59 -13.55 3.66
C THR A 419 -7.17 -12.63 2.58
N THR A 420 -6.32 -11.87 1.87
CA THR A 420 -6.72 -11.05 0.72
C THR A 420 -6.93 -11.91 -0.53
N GLY A 421 -7.74 -11.44 -1.47
CA GLY A 421 -8.03 -12.15 -2.70
C GLY A 421 -9.10 -13.25 -2.55
N ILE A 422 -8.88 -14.40 -3.19
CA ILE A 422 -9.81 -15.54 -3.23
C ILE A 422 -10.17 -16.05 -1.83
N SER A 423 -9.26 -15.98 -0.87
CA SER A 423 -9.52 -16.43 0.50
C SER A 423 -10.51 -15.55 1.28
N ALA A 424 -10.58 -14.24 0.97
CA ALA A 424 -11.63 -13.37 1.50
C ALA A 424 -13.00 -13.71 0.91
N ILE A 425 -13.04 -14.08 -0.37
CA ILE A 425 -14.24 -14.58 -1.06
C ILE A 425 -14.70 -15.91 -0.45
N SER A 426 -13.76 -16.74 0.02
CA SER A 426 -14.07 -18.02 0.67
C SER A 426 -14.91 -17.83 1.94
N ARG A 427 -14.64 -16.83 2.78
CA ARG A 427 -15.43 -16.59 4.01
C ARG A 427 -16.85 -16.10 3.74
N GLU A 428 -17.03 -15.29 2.72
CA GLU A 428 -18.39 -14.91 2.30
C GLU A 428 -19.13 -16.09 1.70
N ARG A 429 -18.40 -16.97 1.03
CA ARG A 429 -18.93 -18.26 0.59
C ARG A 429 -19.35 -19.11 1.78
N ASP A 430 -18.56 -19.16 2.84
CA ASP A 430 -18.89 -19.87 4.07
C ASP A 430 -20.12 -19.25 4.74
N PHE A 431 -20.19 -17.92 4.87
CA PHE A 431 -21.37 -17.21 5.36
C PHE A 431 -22.59 -17.43 4.45
N THR A 432 -22.41 -17.33 3.14
CA THR A 432 -23.48 -17.56 2.17
C THR A 432 -23.92 -19.02 2.19
N ASN A 433 -22.99 -19.96 2.30
CA ASN A 433 -23.27 -21.40 2.41
C ASN A 433 -23.99 -21.70 3.71
N LEU A 434 -23.58 -21.13 4.85
CA LEU A 434 -24.28 -21.27 6.13
C LEU A 434 -25.70 -20.70 6.06
N ASN A 435 -25.89 -19.52 5.47
CA ASN A 435 -27.22 -18.94 5.27
C ASN A 435 -28.09 -19.78 4.32
N THR A 436 -27.50 -20.25 3.22
CA THR A 436 -28.21 -21.10 2.26
C THR A 436 -28.60 -22.45 2.90
N MET A 437 -27.71 -23.02 3.70
CA MET A 437 -27.99 -24.23 4.49
C MET A 437 -29.13 -23.97 5.47
N LEU A 438 -29.09 -22.85 6.23
CA LEU A 438 -30.18 -22.52 7.16
C LEU A 438 -31.49 -22.30 6.44
N GLN A 439 -31.51 -21.58 5.32
CA GLN A 439 -32.73 -21.40 4.51
C GLN A 439 -33.27 -22.72 3.99
N SER A 440 -32.40 -23.64 3.61
CA SER A 440 -32.80 -24.99 3.15
C SER A 440 -33.39 -25.84 4.30
N ILE A 441 -32.79 -25.75 5.49
CA ILE A 441 -33.29 -26.45 6.69
C ILE A 441 -34.59 -25.80 7.21
N ALA A 442 -34.71 -24.49 7.14
CA ALA A 442 -35.90 -23.76 7.56
C ALA A 442 -37.16 -24.17 6.78
N GLN A 443 -37.00 -24.61 5.52
CA GLN A 443 -38.11 -25.15 4.72
C GLN A 443 -38.63 -26.49 5.26
N LEU A 444 -37.85 -27.21 6.07
CA LEU A 444 -38.25 -28.51 6.67
C LEU A 444 -39.04 -28.34 7.97
N GLY A 445 -39.17 -27.13 8.49
CA GLY A 445 -39.94 -26.81 9.69
C GLY A 445 -39.06 -26.51 10.93
N PRO A 446 -39.62 -25.76 11.91
CA PRO A 446 -38.86 -25.31 13.10
C PRO A 446 -38.41 -26.46 14.01
N ASP A 447 -39.13 -27.58 14.01
CA ASP A 447 -38.80 -28.74 14.85
C ASP A 447 -37.49 -29.41 14.43
N VAL A 448 -37.19 -29.40 13.12
CA VAL A 448 -35.96 -29.97 12.57
C VAL A 448 -34.74 -29.13 12.95
N ILE A 449 -34.91 -27.82 12.97
CA ILE A 449 -33.84 -26.88 13.37
C ILE A 449 -33.43 -27.16 14.82
N GLY A 450 -34.39 -27.29 15.73
CA GLY A 450 -34.12 -27.52 17.14
C GLY A 450 -33.52 -28.90 17.46
N GLN A 451 -33.80 -29.92 16.65
CA GLN A 451 -33.31 -31.29 16.89
C GLN A 451 -31.93 -31.57 16.29
N TYR A 452 -31.61 -30.98 15.15
CA TYR A 452 -30.43 -31.38 14.36
C TYR A 452 -29.39 -30.26 14.19
N LEU A 453 -29.73 -29.01 14.46
CA LEU A 453 -28.79 -27.90 14.34
C LEU A 453 -28.29 -27.45 15.73
N ASN A 454 -26.97 -27.44 15.91
CA ASN A 454 -26.35 -26.82 17.08
C ASN A 454 -26.38 -25.29 16.89
N ILE A 455 -27.47 -24.65 17.33
CA ILE A 455 -27.73 -23.21 17.14
C ILE A 455 -26.61 -22.33 17.75
N PRO A 456 -26.10 -22.57 18.97
CA PRO A 456 -24.96 -21.81 19.49
C PRO A 456 -23.72 -21.90 18.64
N ALA A 457 -23.35 -23.09 18.17
CA ALA A 457 -22.20 -23.28 17.29
C ALA A 457 -22.41 -22.58 15.93
N TYR A 458 -23.62 -22.65 15.38
CA TYR A 458 -23.98 -21.97 14.14
C TYR A 458 -23.89 -20.45 14.28
N LEU A 459 -24.43 -19.85 15.36
CA LEU A 459 -24.33 -18.41 15.62
C LEU A 459 -22.89 -17.96 15.87
N SER A 460 -22.09 -18.77 16.57
CA SER A 460 -20.66 -18.51 16.76
C SER A 460 -19.91 -18.49 15.42
N GLN A 461 -20.20 -19.44 14.53
CA GLN A 461 -19.58 -19.49 13.20
C GLN A 461 -19.98 -18.27 12.34
N ILE A 462 -21.24 -17.82 12.42
CA ILE A 462 -21.69 -16.59 11.77
C ILE A 462 -21.00 -15.37 12.35
N ALA A 463 -20.92 -15.22 13.67
CA ALA A 463 -20.21 -14.11 14.31
C ALA A 463 -18.75 -14.05 13.87
N VAL A 464 -18.04 -15.18 13.87
CA VAL A 464 -16.67 -15.30 13.37
C VAL A 464 -16.57 -14.93 11.89
N SER A 465 -17.52 -15.36 11.05
CA SER A 465 -17.51 -15.03 9.61
C SER A 465 -17.77 -13.55 9.35
N LEU A 466 -18.47 -12.87 10.26
CA LEU A 466 -18.73 -11.43 10.23
C LEU A 466 -17.62 -10.62 10.92
N GLY A 467 -16.59 -11.27 11.48
CA GLY A 467 -15.49 -10.60 12.20
C GLY A 467 -15.88 -10.09 13.58
N MET A 468 -16.97 -10.60 14.17
CA MET A 468 -17.42 -10.24 15.51
C MET A 468 -17.00 -11.33 16.50
N ALA A 469 -16.66 -10.92 17.74
CA ALA A 469 -16.37 -11.86 18.80
C ALA A 469 -17.65 -12.62 19.21
N PRO A 470 -17.69 -13.97 19.12
CA PRO A 470 -18.89 -14.74 19.43
C PRO A 470 -19.43 -14.50 20.83
N GLU A 471 -18.55 -14.31 21.80
CA GLU A 471 -18.89 -14.14 23.21
C GLU A 471 -19.70 -12.89 23.53
N SER A 472 -19.59 -11.85 22.68
CA SER A 472 -20.36 -10.62 22.86
C SER A 472 -21.82 -10.74 22.39
N ILE A 473 -22.12 -11.77 21.57
CA ILE A 473 -23.42 -11.90 20.89
C ILE A 473 -24.12 -13.22 21.23
N VAL A 474 -23.37 -14.31 21.44
CA VAL A 474 -23.90 -15.65 21.66
C VAL A 474 -23.75 -16.02 23.13
N LYS A 475 -24.88 -16.29 23.81
CA LYS A 475 -24.88 -16.75 25.20
C LYS A 475 -24.19 -18.12 25.32
N SER A 476 -23.36 -18.29 26.34
CA SER A 476 -22.74 -19.58 26.63
C SER A 476 -23.78 -20.64 27.03
N GLN A 477 -23.46 -21.93 26.86
CA GLN A 477 -24.36 -23.00 27.32
C GLN A 477 -24.65 -22.92 28.82
N GLU A 478 -23.69 -22.44 29.62
CA GLU A 478 -23.88 -22.25 31.07
C GLU A 478 -24.88 -21.14 31.36
N GLN A 479 -24.83 -20.03 30.61
CA GLN A 479 -25.79 -18.93 30.75
C GLN A 479 -27.20 -19.36 30.35
N ILE A 480 -27.33 -20.15 29.26
CA ILE A 480 -28.62 -20.68 28.79
C ILE A 480 -29.19 -21.63 29.87
N GLN A 481 -28.37 -22.52 30.44
CA GLN A 481 -28.82 -23.46 31.46
C GLN A 481 -29.16 -22.72 32.78
N ALA A 482 -28.42 -21.67 33.12
CA ALA A 482 -28.74 -20.86 34.28
C ALA A 482 -30.07 -20.10 34.11
N GLU A 483 -30.32 -19.51 32.95
CA GLU A 483 -31.61 -18.87 32.64
C GLU A 483 -32.76 -19.86 32.61
N GLN A 484 -32.56 -21.05 32.07
CA GLN A 484 -33.59 -22.11 32.06
C GLN A 484 -33.92 -22.60 33.47
N LYS A 485 -32.90 -22.74 34.34
CA LYS A 485 -33.14 -23.07 35.77
C LYS A 485 -33.90 -21.96 36.47
N GLN A 486 -33.54 -20.71 36.27
CA GLN A 486 -34.26 -19.58 36.86
C GLN A 486 -35.72 -19.51 36.37
N GLN A 487 -35.96 -19.75 35.07
CA GLN A 487 -37.31 -19.81 34.54
C GLN A 487 -38.12 -20.98 35.10
N GLN A 488 -37.52 -22.18 35.26
CA GLN A 488 -38.18 -23.30 35.91
C GLN A 488 -38.50 -23.03 37.37
N GLU A 489 -37.58 -22.45 38.14
CA GLU A 489 -37.79 -22.05 39.52
C GLU A 489 -38.90 -21.00 39.67
N ALA A 490 -38.90 -19.98 38.75
CA ALA A 490 -39.97 -18.98 38.72
C ALA A 490 -41.34 -19.58 38.38
N MET A 491 -41.44 -20.51 37.42
CA MET A 491 -42.68 -21.22 37.11
C MET A 491 -43.15 -22.11 38.26
N MET A 492 -42.24 -22.80 38.96
CA MET A 492 -42.59 -23.58 40.16
C MET A 492 -43.09 -22.69 41.29
N GLN A 493 -42.48 -21.51 41.51
CA GLN A 493 -42.96 -20.55 42.53
C GLN A 493 -44.35 -20.02 42.16
N GLU A 494 -44.59 -19.70 40.88
CA GLU A 494 -45.88 -19.20 40.40
C GLU A 494 -46.97 -20.27 40.54
N GLN A 495 -46.70 -21.54 40.18
CA GLN A 495 -47.60 -22.65 40.41
C GLN A 495 -47.86 -22.93 41.90
N ALA A 496 -46.84 -22.83 42.76
CA ALA A 496 -46.99 -22.98 44.20
C ALA A 496 -47.85 -21.86 44.82
N MET A 497 -47.71 -20.60 44.33
CA MET A 497 -48.57 -19.50 44.77
C MET A 497 -50.02 -19.68 44.29
N GLN A 498 -50.25 -20.13 43.06
CA GLN A 498 -51.59 -20.41 42.53
C GLN A 498 -52.26 -21.57 43.28
N THR A 499 -51.51 -22.62 43.59
CA THR A 499 -52.02 -23.76 44.36
C THR A 499 -52.32 -23.34 45.82
N GLY A 500 -51.45 -22.50 46.41
CA GLY A 500 -51.67 -21.92 47.76
C GLY A 500 -52.90 -21.02 47.82
N GLN A 501 -53.16 -20.20 46.81
CA GLN A 501 -54.36 -19.37 46.72
C GLN A 501 -55.63 -20.20 46.51
N GLN A 502 -55.57 -21.28 45.72
CA GLN A 502 -56.71 -22.22 45.56
C GLN A 502 -57.03 -22.95 46.86
N MET A 503 -56.02 -23.41 47.64
CA MET A 503 -56.28 -24.04 48.94
C MET A 503 -56.87 -23.07 49.96
N ILE A 504 -56.51 -21.81 49.92
CA ILE A 504 -57.10 -20.78 50.81
C ILE A 504 -58.56 -20.51 50.42
N VAL A 505 -58.88 -20.47 49.13
CA VAL A 505 -60.25 -20.26 48.63
C VAL A 505 -61.13 -21.48 48.92
N ASP A 506 -60.60 -22.71 48.82
CA ASP A 506 -61.36 -23.92 49.14
C ASP A 506 -61.55 -24.12 50.67
N ASN A 507 -60.58 -23.73 51.51
CA ASN A 507 -60.72 -23.76 52.95
C ASN A 507 -61.74 -22.71 53.45
N ASN A 508 -61.85 -21.55 52.80
CA ASN A 508 -62.86 -20.54 53.12
C ASN A 508 -64.26 -20.94 52.66
N LYS A 509 -64.43 -21.86 51.70
CA LYS A 509 -65.73 -22.42 51.28
C LYS A 509 -66.22 -23.55 52.19
N GLN A 510 -65.34 -24.23 52.91
CA GLN A 510 -65.69 -25.31 53.87
C GLN A 510 -65.91 -24.78 55.28
N GLY A 511 -65.45 -23.57 55.69
CA GLY A 511 -65.64 -22.97 56.99
C GLY A 511 -66.95 -22.15 57.20
N GLY A 512 -67.82 -22.12 56.17
CA GLY A 512 -69.08 -21.37 56.20
C GLY A 512 -70.31 -22.25 56.09
N LYS A 513 -70.39 -23.34 56.87
CA LYS A 513 -71.63 -24.08 57.13
C LYS A 513 -71.82 -24.21 58.63
#